data_847f7c3edad3d89a1fdb1cda0fdf4bfa
#
_entry.id   847f7c3edad3d89a1fdb1cda0fdf4bfa
#
_cell.length_a   1.000
_cell.length_b   1.000
_cell.length_c   1.000
_cell.angle_alpha   90.00
_cell.angle_beta   90.00
_cell.angle_gamma   90.00
#
_symmetry.space_group_name_H-M   'P 1'
#
loop_
_entity.id
_entity.type
_entity.pdbx_description
1 polymer ?
#
loop_
_entity_poly.entity_id
_entity_poly.type
_entity_poly.pdbx_seq_one_letter_code
_entity_poly.pdbx_strand_id
1 'polypeptide(L)'
;MLIQFCFKNFKSFRDDTILDLSATKITENSNHVIHIGTEKILPIAAIYGANASGKSNVVDAFRFMAIYVLDSFAYGGEGDEKKSRAKRLKRTPFLFDKTSKEAVSSFEVYFISSENEGSKCYNYGFTLDQNGIVEEWLNYKARTARKYKSIFYLILILIYKIFLIF
;
A
#
# COMPACT_ATOMS: atom_id res chain seq x y z
N MET A 1 6.29 -3.51 11.13
CA MET A 1 6.80 -4.65 10.33
C MET A 1 5.80 -4.94 9.22
N LEU A 2 6.26 -5.11 7.96
CA LEU A 2 5.39 -5.40 6.82
C LEU A 2 4.87 -6.84 6.90
N ILE A 3 3.56 -7.02 6.68
CA ILE A 3 2.91 -8.34 6.53
C ILE A 3 2.65 -8.60 5.05
N GLN A 4 2.01 -7.65 4.36
CA GLN A 4 1.57 -7.82 2.98
C GLN A 4 1.57 -6.47 2.27
N PHE A 5 1.93 -6.47 1.00
CA PHE A 5 1.80 -5.33 0.11
C PHE A 5 1.01 -5.75 -1.12
N CYS A 6 -0.06 -5.03 -1.41
CA CYS A 6 -0.93 -5.27 -2.55
C CYS A 6 -0.92 -4.05 -3.46
N PHE A 7 -0.93 -4.29 -4.77
CA PHE A 7 -1.07 -3.21 -5.74
C PHE A 7 -1.73 -3.72 -7.03
N LYS A 8 -2.30 -2.80 -7.79
CA LYS A 8 -3.00 -3.05 -9.04
C LYS A 8 -2.79 -1.91 -10.02
N ASN A 9 -2.81 -2.26 -11.31
CA ASN A 9 -2.73 -1.29 -12.40
C ASN A 9 -1.53 -0.35 -12.29
N PHE A 10 -0.33 -0.94 -12.18
CA PHE A 10 0.91 -0.19 -12.07
C PHE A 10 2.00 -0.77 -12.97
N LYS A 11 2.56 0.03 -13.87
CA LYS A 11 3.62 -0.32 -14.83
C LYS A 11 3.28 -1.60 -15.61
N SER A 12 3.99 -2.73 -15.37
CA SER A 12 3.78 -4.02 -16.05
C SER A 12 2.69 -4.89 -15.40
N PHE A 13 2.07 -4.45 -14.32
CA PHE A 13 1.05 -5.21 -13.60
C PHE A 13 -0.33 -4.61 -13.83
N ARG A 14 -1.21 -5.37 -14.47
CA ARG A 14 -2.61 -5.00 -14.71
C ARG A 14 -3.49 -5.37 -13.53
N ASP A 15 -3.39 -6.63 -13.15
CA ASP A 15 -4.27 -7.26 -12.17
C ASP A 15 -3.72 -7.12 -10.75
N ASP A 16 -4.55 -7.51 -9.76
CA ASP A 16 -4.15 -7.48 -8.37
C ASP A 16 -2.90 -8.34 -8.13
N THR A 17 -1.90 -7.73 -7.54
CA THR A 17 -0.60 -8.35 -7.27
C THR A 17 -0.31 -8.23 -5.79
N ILE A 18 0.12 -9.32 -5.18
CA ILE A 18 0.34 -9.43 -3.74
C ILE A 18 1.77 -9.89 -3.48
N LEU A 19 2.49 -9.11 -2.68
CA LEU A 19 3.71 -9.52 -2.00
C LEU A 19 3.36 -9.88 -0.55
N ASP A 20 3.28 -11.17 -0.26
CA ASP A 20 2.91 -11.68 1.06
C ASP A 20 4.15 -12.18 1.81
N LEU A 21 4.39 -11.63 3.00
CA LEU A 21 5.46 -12.01 3.92
C LEU A 21 4.96 -12.93 5.04
N SER A 22 3.70 -13.37 5.01
CA SER A 22 3.19 -14.33 5.97
C SER A 22 3.92 -15.66 5.85
N ALA A 23 4.35 -16.22 6.97
CA ALA A 23 5.03 -17.51 6.97
C ALA A 23 4.06 -18.62 6.56
N THR A 24 4.52 -19.50 5.69
CA THR A 24 3.79 -20.68 5.24
C THR A 24 3.78 -21.76 6.32
N LYS A 25 3.14 -22.91 6.05
CA LYS A 25 3.14 -24.09 6.93
C LYS A 25 4.47 -24.87 6.91
N ILE A 26 5.49 -24.40 6.18
CA ILE A 26 6.82 -25.01 6.14
C ILE A 26 7.46 -24.89 7.51
N THR A 27 7.90 -26.00 8.08
CA THR A 27 8.49 -26.08 9.42
C THR A 27 10.01 -25.94 9.40
N GLU A 28 10.63 -26.11 8.24
CA GLU A 28 12.06 -25.92 8.05
C GLU A 28 12.44 -24.46 8.32
N ASN A 29 13.53 -24.25 9.06
CA ASN A 29 14.03 -22.92 9.44
C ASN A 29 13.00 -22.05 10.23
N SER A 30 12.13 -22.67 10.99
CA SER A 30 11.10 -21.97 11.80
C SER A 30 11.67 -20.95 12.78
N ASN A 31 12.95 -21.07 13.16
CA ASN A 31 13.69 -20.13 13.99
C ASN A 31 13.90 -18.76 13.33
N HIS A 32 13.73 -18.65 12.01
CA HIS A 32 13.81 -17.38 11.27
C HIS A 32 12.45 -16.68 11.13
N VAL A 33 11.35 -17.33 11.54
CA VAL A 33 10.02 -16.74 11.51
C VAL A 33 9.84 -15.83 12.72
N ILE A 34 9.43 -14.59 12.47
CA ILE A 34 9.12 -13.62 13.51
C ILE A 34 7.67 -13.81 13.95
N HIS A 35 7.48 -14.03 15.26
CA HIS A 35 6.17 -14.21 15.85
C HIS A 35 5.74 -12.93 16.56
N ILE A 36 4.63 -12.30 16.09
CA ILE A 36 4.04 -11.11 16.72
C ILE A 36 2.55 -11.39 16.94
N GLY A 37 2.19 -11.75 18.15
CA GLY A 37 0.82 -12.18 18.44
C GLY A 37 0.44 -13.45 17.71
N THR A 38 -0.59 -13.39 16.89
CA THR A 38 -1.06 -14.49 16.04
C THR A 38 -0.36 -14.51 14.68
N GLU A 39 0.32 -13.44 14.33
CA GLU A 39 0.97 -13.31 13.02
C GLU A 39 2.36 -13.97 13.02
N LYS A 40 2.66 -14.69 11.96
CA LYS A 40 3.94 -15.32 11.68
C LYS A 40 4.49 -14.71 10.40
N ILE A 41 5.61 -14.01 10.48
CA ILE A 41 6.08 -13.16 9.40
C ILE A 41 7.51 -13.51 9.04
N LEU A 42 7.79 -13.55 7.74
CA LEU A 42 9.12 -13.71 7.20
C LEU A 42 9.82 -12.34 7.18
N PRO A 43 11.05 -12.23 7.69
CA PRO A 43 11.79 -10.96 7.67
C PRO A 43 12.30 -10.57 6.27
N ILE A 44 12.36 -11.53 5.35
CA ILE A 44 12.95 -11.36 4.02
C ILE A 44 12.09 -12.11 3.00
N ALA A 45 11.91 -11.50 1.84
CA ALA A 45 11.40 -12.17 0.64
C ALA A 45 12.37 -11.96 -0.52
N ALA A 46 12.55 -12.97 -1.35
CA ALA A 46 13.34 -12.87 -2.57
C ALA A 46 12.45 -13.05 -3.80
N ILE A 47 12.58 -12.14 -4.77
CA ILE A 47 11.79 -12.15 -5.99
C ILE A 47 12.67 -12.63 -7.14
N TYR A 48 12.32 -13.79 -7.73
CA TYR A 48 13.02 -14.38 -8.85
C TYR A 48 12.19 -14.32 -10.13
N GLY A 49 12.84 -14.39 -11.28
CA GLY A 49 12.18 -14.46 -12.58
C GLY A 49 13.10 -14.04 -13.72
N ALA A 50 12.65 -14.23 -14.94
CA ALA A 50 13.36 -13.84 -16.16
C ALA A 50 13.61 -12.33 -16.24
N ASN A 51 14.55 -11.89 -17.10
CA ASN A 51 14.73 -10.48 -17.37
C ASN A 51 13.43 -9.92 -17.98
N ALA A 52 13.13 -8.66 -17.67
CA ALA A 52 11.90 -7.98 -18.07
C ALA A 52 10.58 -8.57 -17.50
N SER A 53 10.62 -9.51 -16.55
CA SER A 53 9.41 -10.08 -15.93
C SER A 53 8.70 -9.16 -14.93
N GLY A 54 9.18 -7.94 -14.72
CA GLY A 54 8.55 -6.98 -13.80
C GLY A 54 9.05 -7.00 -12.36
N LYS A 55 10.09 -7.77 -12.01
CA LYS A 55 10.63 -7.84 -10.63
C LYS A 55 10.89 -6.46 -10.02
N SER A 56 11.57 -5.59 -10.73
CA SER A 56 11.86 -4.23 -10.28
C SER A 56 10.59 -3.39 -10.10
N ASN A 57 9.55 -3.65 -10.88
CA ASN A 57 8.30 -2.92 -10.80
C ASN A 57 7.52 -3.21 -9.50
N VAL A 58 7.74 -4.37 -8.86
CA VAL A 58 7.19 -4.65 -7.51
C VAL A 58 7.83 -3.71 -6.48
N VAL A 59 9.16 -3.58 -6.52
CA VAL A 59 9.89 -2.65 -5.64
C VAL A 59 9.50 -1.20 -5.94
N ASP A 60 9.34 -0.85 -7.21
CA ASP A 60 8.91 0.48 -7.62
C ASP A 60 7.49 0.80 -7.18
N ALA A 61 6.58 -0.17 -7.16
CA ALA A 61 5.22 0.02 -6.64
C ALA A 61 5.24 0.34 -5.14
N PHE A 62 6.02 -0.40 -4.36
CA PHE A 62 6.19 -0.12 -2.93
C PHE A 62 6.84 1.25 -2.68
N ARG A 63 7.88 1.56 -3.44
CA ARG A 63 8.55 2.87 -3.39
C ARG A 63 7.60 4.00 -3.77
N PHE A 64 6.79 3.82 -4.82
CA PHE A 64 5.78 4.80 -5.23
C PHE A 64 4.81 5.09 -4.09
N MET A 65 4.24 4.03 -3.46
CA MET A 65 3.34 4.18 -2.33
C MET A 65 4.01 4.93 -1.17
N ALA A 66 5.23 4.54 -0.78
CA ALA A 66 5.95 5.15 0.32
C ALA A 66 6.22 6.66 0.08
N ILE A 67 6.69 7.01 -1.12
CA ILE A 67 6.96 8.42 -1.45
C ILE A 67 5.66 9.21 -1.52
N TYR A 68 4.59 8.63 -2.08
CA TYR A 68 3.29 9.30 -2.18
C TYR A 68 2.74 9.66 -0.80
N VAL A 69 2.82 8.74 0.16
CA VAL A 69 2.41 8.97 1.56
C VAL A 69 3.28 10.04 2.22
N LEU A 70 4.61 9.96 2.09
CA LEU A 70 5.53 10.92 2.69
C LEU A 70 5.35 12.33 2.12
N ASP A 71 5.15 12.43 0.81
CA ASP A 71 4.95 13.72 0.15
C ASP A 71 3.56 14.31 0.44
N SER A 72 2.52 13.48 0.61
CA SER A 72 1.18 13.97 0.97
C SER A 72 1.19 14.70 2.30
N PHE A 73 1.99 14.25 3.26
CA PHE A 73 2.18 14.93 4.54
C PHE A 73 2.84 16.32 4.40
N ALA A 74 3.65 16.52 3.36
CA ALA A 74 4.29 17.79 3.06
C ALA A 74 3.35 18.84 2.45
N TYR A 75 2.14 18.44 1.98
CA TYR A 75 1.15 19.36 1.40
C TYR A 75 0.29 20.11 2.42
N GLY A 76 0.17 19.61 3.64
CA GLY A 76 -0.59 20.27 4.70
C GLY A 76 0.10 21.51 5.31
N GLY A 77 1.32 21.82 4.91
CA GLY A 77 2.10 22.97 5.40
C GLY A 77 2.05 24.14 4.42
N GLU A 78 1.74 25.34 4.93
CA GLU A 78 1.74 26.63 4.22
C GLU A 78 3.16 27.00 3.75
N GLY A 79 3.61 26.47 2.59
CA GLY A 79 4.90 26.83 2.02
C GLY A 79 5.01 26.47 0.55
N ASP A 80 5.16 27.49 -0.31
CA ASP A 80 5.14 27.37 -1.78
C ASP A 80 6.24 26.51 -2.40
N GLU A 81 7.35 26.29 -1.71
CA GLU A 81 8.48 25.52 -2.26
C GLU A 81 8.26 23.98 -2.26
N LYS A 82 7.36 23.47 -1.43
CA LYS A 82 7.11 22.03 -1.27
C LYS A 82 6.08 21.47 -2.27
N LYS A 83 5.34 22.31 -2.96
CA LYS A 83 4.36 21.90 -4.01
C LYS A 83 4.97 21.19 -5.21
N SER A 84 6.31 21.14 -5.31
CA SER A 84 6.97 20.67 -6.53
C SER A 84 7.23 19.17 -6.60
N ARG A 85 7.33 18.44 -5.49
CA ARG A 85 7.74 17.02 -5.51
C ARG A 85 6.60 16.04 -5.83
N ALA A 86 5.46 16.15 -5.20
CA ALA A 86 4.36 15.24 -5.46
C ALA A 86 3.64 15.55 -6.79
N LYS A 87 3.72 16.76 -7.28
CA LYS A 87 3.37 17.08 -8.68
C LYS A 87 4.22 16.27 -9.70
N ARG A 88 5.36 15.71 -9.25
CA ARG A 88 6.28 14.90 -10.06
C ARG A 88 6.03 13.40 -10.01
N LEU A 89 5.32 12.89 -9.00
CA LEU A 89 4.95 11.48 -8.91
C LEU A 89 3.70 11.23 -9.76
N LYS A 90 3.93 11.08 -11.06
CA LYS A 90 2.85 10.68 -11.96
C LYS A 90 2.53 9.20 -11.77
N ARG A 91 1.25 8.90 -11.62
CA ARG A 91 0.72 7.56 -11.76
C ARG A 91 1.19 6.95 -13.08
N THR A 92 1.70 5.74 -13.04
CA THR A 92 2.12 4.98 -14.22
C THR A 92 1.26 3.71 -14.33
N PRO A 93 0.05 3.78 -14.94
CA PRO A 93 -0.82 2.62 -15.06
C PRO A 93 -0.26 1.61 -16.06
N PHE A 94 -0.87 0.44 -16.13
CA PHE A 94 -0.62 -0.53 -17.17
C PHE A 94 -1.07 0.03 -18.53
N LEU A 95 -0.15 0.12 -19.51
CA LEU A 95 -0.37 0.83 -20.76
C LEU A 95 -0.72 -0.08 -21.95
N PHE A 96 -0.61 -1.40 -21.81
CA PHE A 96 -0.88 -2.33 -22.91
C PHE A 96 -2.36 -2.62 -23.14
N ASP A 97 -3.23 -2.00 -22.34
CA ASP A 97 -4.68 -2.12 -22.40
C ASP A 97 -5.31 -0.72 -22.26
N LYS A 98 -6.29 -0.40 -23.11
CA LYS A 98 -6.98 0.90 -23.10
C LYS A 98 -7.77 1.12 -21.82
N THR A 99 -8.44 0.10 -21.32
CA THR A 99 -9.27 0.18 -20.11
C THR A 99 -8.44 0.43 -18.87
N SER A 100 -7.27 -0.20 -18.75
CA SER A 100 -6.36 -0.03 -17.62
C SER A 100 -5.77 1.37 -17.53
N LYS A 101 -5.60 2.05 -18.68
CA LYS A 101 -5.09 3.42 -18.72
C LYS A 101 -6.02 4.40 -18.00
N GLU A 102 -7.32 4.18 -18.09
CA GLU A 102 -8.37 5.02 -17.49
C GLU A 102 -8.77 4.55 -16.08
N ALA A 103 -8.60 3.26 -15.80
CA ALA A 103 -8.91 2.66 -14.50
C ALA A 103 -7.97 3.18 -13.39
N VAL A 104 -8.43 3.15 -12.15
CA VAL A 104 -7.64 3.53 -10.98
C VAL A 104 -6.45 2.57 -10.77
N SER A 105 -5.37 3.09 -10.21
CA SER A 105 -4.30 2.29 -9.62
C SER A 105 -4.55 2.17 -8.12
N SER A 106 -4.33 1.00 -7.55
CA SER A 106 -4.55 0.73 -6.13
C SER A 106 -3.24 0.34 -5.46
N PHE A 107 -3.06 0.79 -4.22
CA PHE A 107 -1.93 0.44 -3.36
C PHE A 107 -2.44 0.22 -1.94
N GLU A 108 -2.04 -0.88 -1.33
CA GLU A 108 -2.48 -1.27 0.00
C GLU A 108 -1.36 -1.98 0.74
N VAL A 109 -1.22 -1.69 2.03
CA VAL A 109 -0.21 -2.28 2.90
C VAL A 109 -0.83 -2.76 4.19
N TYR A 110 -0.42 -3.96 4.62
CA TYR A 110 -0.71 -4.52 5.94
C TYR A 110 0.58 -4.54 6.74
N PHE A 111 0.56 -3.96 7.93
CA PHE A 111 1.77 -3.87 8.75
C PHE A 111 1.45 -3.92 10.24
N ILE A 112 2.45 -4.25 11.04
CA ILE A 112 2.38 -4.22 12.49
C ILE A 112 3.22 -3.06 13.00
N SER A 113 2.61 -2.22 13.84
CA SER A 113 3.32 -1.22 14.62
C SER A 113 3.60 -1.78 16.01
N SER A 114 4.84 -1.55 16.49
CA SER A 114 5.32 -2.00 17.81
C SER A 114 5.29 -0.87 18.84
N GLU A 115 4.22 -0.09 18.90
CA GLU A 115 4.06 0.93 19.94
C GLU A 115 3.76 0.30 21.30
N ASN A 116 4.18 0.99 22.38
CA ASN A 116 4.39 0.54 23.74
C ASN A 116 3.23 -0.16 24.47
N GLU A 117 2.04 -0.26 23.91
CA GLU A 117 0.85 -0.85 24.57
C GLU A 117 0.20 -2.02 23.81
N GLY A 118 0.98 -2.77 23.09
CA GLY A 118 0.52 -3.96 22.36
C GLY A 118 0.51 -3.76 20.85
N SER A 119 1.08 -4.75 20.17
CA SER A 119 1.18 -4.76 18.72
C SER A 119 -0.20 -4.73 18.07
N LYS A 120 -0.45 -3.77 17.22
CA LYS A 120 -1.66 -3.66 16.39
C LYS A 120 -1.31 -3.92 14.94
N CYS A 121 -2.19 -4.64 14.25
CA CYS A 121 -2.11 -4.77 12.79
C CYS A 121 -2.88 -3.61 12.16
N TYR A 122 -2.27 -2.94 11.22
CA TYR A 122 -2.88 -1.88 10.43
C TYR A 122 -3.02 -2.31 8.98
N ASN A 123 -4.05 -1.78 8.36
CA ASN A 123 -4.27 -1.85 6.92
C ASN A 123 -4.47 -0.42 6.43
N TYR A 124 -3.56 0.03 5.60
CA TYR A 124 -3.62 1.35 4.97
C TYR A 124 -3.58 1.19 3.46
N GLY A 125 -4.40 1.95 2.75
CA GLY A 125 -4.39 1.94 1.32
C GLY A 125 -5.04 3.16 0.69
N PHE A 126 -4.82 3.31 -0.61
CA PHE A 126 -5.46 4.34 -1.42
C PHE A 126 -5.60 3.89 -2.87
N THR A 127 -6.54 4.51 -3.58
CA THR A 127 -6.67 4.42 -5.03
C THR A 127 -6.40 5.78 -5.68
N LEU A 128 -5.82 5.73 -6.87
CA LEU A 128 -5.44 6.91 -7.66
C LEU A 128 -6.02 6.83 -9.07
N ASP A 129 -6.58 7.93 -9.55
CA ASP A 129 -6.82 8.16 -10.97
C ASP A 129 -5.78 9.14 -11.56
N GLN A 130 -6.08 9.72 -12.72
CA GLN A 130 -5.22 10.73 -13.37
C GLN A 130 -5.22 12.09 -12.65
N ASN A 131 -6.19 12.35 -11.79
CA ASN A 131 -6.39 13.62 -11.10
C ASN A 131 -5.86 13.58 -9.65
N GLY A 132 -5.65 12.39 -9.08
CA GLY A 132 -5.15 12.21 -7.72
C GLY A 132 -5.83 11.06 -6.96
N ILE A 133 -5.90 11.18 -5.64
CA ILE A 133 -6.56 10.20 -4.78
C ILE A 133 -8.06 10.20 -5.07
N VAL A 134 -8.61 8.99 -5.22
CA VAL A 134 -10.06 8.72 -5.34
C VAL A 134 -10.60 8.22 -4.01
N GLU A 135 -9.90 7.28 -3.40
CA GLU A 135 -10.24 6.69 -2.12
C GLU A 135 -8.99 6.54 -1.25
N GLU A 136 -9.16 6.66 0.06
CA GLU A 136 -8.10 6.43 1.04
C GLU A 136 -8.71 5.81 2.31
N TRP A 137 -8.01 4.83 2.91
CA TRP A 137 -8.47 4.18 4.12
C TRP A 137 -7.34 3.84 5.06
N LEU A 138 -7.67 3.85 6.36
CA LEU A 138 -6.84 3.29 7.42
C LEU A 138 -7.70 2.48 8.38
N ASN A 139 -7.35 1.23 8.53
CA ASN A 139 -8.01 0.30 9.44
C ASN A 139 -6.99 -0.26 10.43
N TYR A 140 -7.46 -0.70 11.59
CA TYR A 140 -6.62 -1.40 12.55
C TYR A 140 -7.32 -2.64 13.11
N LYS A 141 -6.52 -3.58 13.56
CA LYS A 141 -6.96 -4.80 14.24
C LYS A 141 -6.11 -4.97 15.50
N ALA A 142 -6.75 -4.99 16.67
CA ALA A 142 -6.08 -5.36 17.93
C ALA A 142 -5.65 -6.83 17.88
N ARG A 143 -4.60 -7.19 18.63
CA ARG A 143 -4.00 -8.54 18.65
C ARG A 143 -5.01 -9.66 18.86
N THR A 144 -6.03 -9.45 19.70
CA THR A 144 -7.07 -10.43 20.02
C THR A 144 -8.31 -10.33 19.11
N ALA A 145 -8.39 -9.31 18.26
CA ALA A 145 -9.55 -9.08 17.43
C ALA A 145 -9.50 -9.92 16.15
N ARG A 146 -10.66 -10.40 15.70
CA ARG A 146 -10.80 -11.14 14.43
C ARG A 146 -11.07 -10.22 13.24
N LYS A 147 -11.57 -9.00 13.47
CA LYS A 147 -11.97 -8.06 12.41
C LYS A 147 -11.21 -6.76 12.52
N TYR A 148 -10.93 -6.15 11.39
CA TYR A 148 -10.44 -4.79 11.30
C TYR A 148 -11.56 -3.81 11.68
N LYS A 149 -11.17 -2.69 12.30
CA LYS A 149 -12.02 -1.53 12.59
C LYS A 149 -11.47 -0.37 11.77
N SER A 150 -12.36 0.39 11.16
CA SER A 150 -11.97 1.60 10.44
C SER A 150 -11.54 2.69 11.41
N ILE A 151 -10.44 3.36 11.09
CA ILE A 151 -10.02 4.62 11.70
C ILE A 151 -10.56 5.77 10.85
N PHE A 152 -10.35 5.68 9.53
CA PHE A 152 -11.00 6.56 8.57
C PHE A 152 -11.19 5.85 7.21
N TYR A 153 -12.15 6.35 6.46
CA TYR A 153 -12.37 6.03 5.06
C TYR A 153 -12.79 7.31 4.34
N LEU A 154 -12.05 7.68 3.32
CA LEU A 154 -12.25 8.90 2.55
C LEU A 154 -12.55 8.55 1.09
N ILE A 155 -13.61 9.13 0.54
CA ILE A 155 -13.91 9.10 -0.89
C ILE A 155 -13.85 10.54 -1.41
N LEU A 156 -12.97 10.80 -2.38
CA LEU A 156 -12.88 12.09 -3.04
C LEU A 156 -13.69 12.05 -4.33
N ILE A 157 -14.94 12.50 -4.25
CA ILE A 157 -15.82 12.66 -5.43
C ILE A 157 -15.56 14.04 -6.01
N LEU A 158 -14.87 14.12 -7.13
CA LEU A 158 -14.44 15.36 -7.81
C LEU A 158 -15.59 16.25 -8.32
N ILE A 159 -16.84 15.79 -8.25
CA ILE A 159 -17.96 16.53 -8.86
C ILE A 159 -18.40 17.74 -8.04
N TYR A 160 -18.20 17.80 -6.68
CA TYR A 160 -18.67 18.94 -5.87
C TYR A 160 -17.93 19.17 -4.54
N LYS A 161 -16.65 18.82 -4.38
CA LYS A 161 -15.92 19.03 -3.10
C LYS A 161 -16.67 18.53 -1.85
N ILE A 162 -17.37 17.43 -1.95
CA ILE A 162 -18.06 16.80 -0.82
C ILE A 162 -17.09 15.78 -0.23
N PHE A 163 -16.61 16.03 0.99
CA PHE A 163 -15.86 15.08 1.78
C PHE A 163 -16.85 14.29 2.64
N LEU A 164 -16.93 13.00 2.46
CA LEU A 164 -17.62 12.09 3.37
C LEU A 164 -16.56 11.43 4.25
N ILE A 165 -16.57 11.75 5.54
CA ILE A 165 -15.76 11.10 6.58
C ILE A 165 -16.73 10.23 7.38
N PHE A 166 -16.50 8.93 7.39
CA PHE A 166 -17.28 7.96 8.19
C PHE A 166 -16.42 7.37 9.31
#